data_09eb3058ab7ca0fcba3fe2ec07a49606
#
_entry.id   09eb3058ab7ca0fcba3fe2ec07a49606
#
_cell.length_a   1.000
_cell.length_b   1.000
_cell.length_c   1.000
_cell.angle_alpha   90.00
_cell.angle_beta   90.00
_cell.angle_gamma   90.00
#
_symmetry.space_group_name_H-M   'P 1'
#
loop_
_entity.id
_entity.type
_entity.pdbx_description
1 polymer ?
#
loop_
_entity_poly.entity_id
_entity_poly.type
_entity_poly.pdbx_seq_one_letter_code
_entity_poly.pdbx_strand_id
1 'polypeptide(L)'
;MSMAPIVLRDYQQQLLADLRAALKAHRRVCAVMPTGAGKGQTIGAIARGAASKGRRVLVLAHRAELIEQLTGTVKAWGLQPDVIAPGLRLQGRQVAVGSVQTVARRLGQLPPPDLIIQDEAHHLVAGNIWGRIIEAWPGAHLIGKTATPERLDGKGLGVEAGGYFEALVLGPSAAWLVQQGWLARPKVFSWPGARNSKLRRRMGEFDLEQAARAFGDRAAIGDAVSHYRRRLHPGTAICFCCTIEHAEQLAAAFCAAGIRAAAVSGATPVDQRKRLIAGLGTGEVEVLSSCMIISEGTDIPSVGGAILMRPTASLSLYLQMVGRALRPAAGKQEAVILDHVGNAHRHGLPTDEREWYLAGRRRREGVSIPIKDCPHCFCSCPSAAQVCPDCGHLFLAEERDEQRRGLQQVEGELVEVTGAARHRPKPNQQQRPRRTHPAAGCRTFEELLEREQERGYKPGWARHIWAARQRSKV
;
A
#
# COMPACT_ATOMS: atom_id res chain seq x y z
N MET A 1 21.36 32.31 5.76
CA MET A 1 21.87 31.10 6.43
C MET A 1 22.09 30.03 5.36
N SER A 2 23.35 29.61 5.16
CA SER A 2 23.69 28.54 4.23
C SER A 2 23.13 27.23 4.82
N MET A 3 22.15 26.62 4.15
CA MET A 3 21.65 25.31 4.55
C MET A 3 22.79 24.29 4.31
N ALA A 4 23.01 23.43 5.29
CA ALA A 4 23.94 22.32 5.12
C ALA A 4 23.58 21.50 3.85
N PRO A 5 24.58 21.04 3.09
CA PRO A 5 24.32 20.28 1.86
C PRO A 5 23.53 18.99 2.21
N ILE A 6 22.47 18.72 1.47
CA ILE A 6 21.70 17.48 1.63
C ILE A 6 22.58 16.33 1.17
N VAL A 7 22.82 15.37 2.06
CA VAL A 7 23.55 14.14 1.77
C VAL A 7 22.57 12.99 1.61
N LEU A 8 22.63 12.30 0.48
CA LEU A 8 21.86 11.08 0.26
C LEU A 8 22.46 9.92 1.07
N ARG A 9 21.60 9.08 1.59
CA ARG A 9 21.98 7.81 2.23
C ARG A 9 22.54 6.85 1.19
N ASP A 10 23.37 5.91 1.60
CA ASP A 10 24.07 4.99 0.68
C ASP A 10 23.10 4.23 -0.24
N TYR A 11 22.00 3.71 0.29
CA TYR A 11 21.00 3.02 -0.52
C TYR A 11 20.28 3.94 -1.53
N GLN A 12 20.18 5.24 -1.23
CA GLN A 12 19.62 6.22 -2.17
C GLN A 12 20.62 6.53 -3.28
N GLN A 13 21.91 6.60 -2.95
CA GLN A 13 22.99 6.77 -3.94
C GLN A 13 23.06 5.55 -4.86
N GLN A 14 22.97 4.34 -4.30
CA GLN A 14 22.93 3.10 -5.08
C GLN A 14 21.74 3.08 -6.04
N LEU A 15 20.52 3.39 -5.55
CA LEU A 15 19.33 3.48 -6.42
C LEU A 15 19.54 4.47 -7.57
N LEU A 16 20.18 5.61 -7.34
CA LEU A 16 20.48 6.58 -8.40
C LEU A 16 21.52 6.06 -9.39
N ALA A 17 22.49 5.26 -8.94
CA ALA A 17 23.45 4.61 -9.83
C ALA A 17 22.75 3.58 -10.73
N ASP A 18 21.89 2.75 -10.15
CA ASP A 18 21.13 1.73 -10.88
C ASP A 18 20.14 2.37 -11.88
N LEU A 19 19.47 3.47 -11.49
CA LEU A 19 18.64 4.26 -12.39
C LEU A 19 19.40 4.83 -13.58
N ARG A 20 20.62 5.37 -13.34
CA ARG A 20 21.47 5.88 -14.42
C ARG A 20 21.92 4.76 -15.37
N ALA A 21 22.22 3.57 -14.83
CA ALA A 21 22.55 2.41 -15.63
C ALA A 21 21.36 1.96 -16.49
N ALA A 22 20.17 1.85 -15.90
CA ALA A 22 18.95 1.47 -16.62
C ALA A 22 18.58 2.49 -17.72
N LEU A 23 18.75 3.80 -17.47
CA LEU A 23 18.45 4.86 -18.44
C LEU A 23 19.41 4.91 -19.64
N LYS A 24 20.52 4.17 -19.64
CA LYS A 24 21.37 4.00 -20.82
C LYS A 24 20.72 3.09 -21.88
N ALA A 25 19.94 2.10 -21.43
CA ALA A 25 19.31 1.11 -22.30
C ALA A 25 17.80 1.37 -22.50
N HIS A 26 17.15 2.04 -21.54
CA HIS A 26 15.71 2.23 -21.51
C HIS A 26 15.35 3.70 -21.32
N ARG A 27 14.37 4.16 -22.07
CA ARG A 27 13.90 5.57 -21.97
C ARG A 27 12.95 5.78 -20.79
N ARG A 28 12.24 4.75 -20.36
CA ARG A 28 11.16 4.82 -19.37
C ARG A 28 11.37 3.81 -18.26
N VAL A 29 11.81 4.29 -17.10
CA VAL A 29 12.23 3.43 -15.98
C VAL A 29 11.36 3.69 -14.75
N CYS A 30 10.83 2.64 -14.14
CA CYS A 30 10.11 2.73 -12.86
C CYS A 30 11.06 2.38 -11.70
N ALA A 31 11.15 3.25 -10.70
CA ALA A 31 11.91 3.02 -9.49
C ALA A 31 10.99 2.79 -8.30
N VAL A 32 11.19 1.68 -7.60
CA VAL A 32 10.40 1.27 -6.44
C VAL A 32 11.16 1.55 -5.16
N MET A 33 10.53 2.26 -4.24
CA MET A 33 11.02 2.50 -2.89
C MET A 33 9.86 2.47 -1.89
N PRO A 34 10.00 1.83 -0.74
CA PRO A 34 8.98 1.84 0.31
C PRO A 34 8.58 3.25 0.73
N THR A 35 7.35 3.40 1.25
CA THR A 35 6.92 4.65 1.88
C THR A 35 7.81 4.94 3.08
N GLY A 36 8.26 6.19 3.23
CA GLY A 36 9.22 6.58 4.29
C GLY A 36 10.70 6.44 3.92
N ALA A 37 11.05 5.77 2.81
CA ALA A 37 12.44 5.60 2.36
C ALA A 37 13.08 6.86 1.72
N GLY A 38 12.38 8.00 1.70
CA GLY A 38 12.93 9.27 1.19
C GLY A 38 12.84 9.42 -0.32
N LYS A 39 11.74 8.94 -0.96
CA LYS A 39 11.45 9.12 -2.40
C LYS A 39 11.64 10.57 -2.85
N GLY A 40 11.14 11.56 -2.07
CA GLY A 40 11.27 12.98 -2.39
C GLY A 40 12.73 13.42 -2.53
N GLN A 41 13.62 12.99 -1.62
CA GLN A 41 15.04 13.35 -1.68
C GLN A 41 15.71 12.82 -2.96
N THR A 42 15.36 11.60 -3.39
CA THR A 42 15.87 11.07 -4.66
C THR A 42 15.31 11.81 -5.88
N ILE A 43 14.06 12.32 -5.83
CA ILE A 43 13.49 13.19 -6.87
C ILE A 43 14.30 14.49 -6.97
N GLY A 44 14.57 15.16 -5.84
CA GLY A 44 15.38 16.38 -5.81
C GLY A 44 16.79 16.17 -6.36
N ALA A 45 17.46 15.08 -5.97
CA ALA A 45 18.78 14.73 -6.48
C ALA A 45 18.81 14.46 -7.98
N ILE A 46 17.79 13.75 -8.52
CA ILE A 46 17.64 13.49 -9.96
C ILE A 46 17.44 14.81 -10.70
N ALA A 47 16.53 15.66 -10.21
CA ALA A 47 16.23 16.94 -10.82
C ALA A 47 17.49 17.84 -10.87
N ARG A 48 18.26 17.92 -9.76
CA ARG A 48 19.52 18.67 -9.70
C ARG A 48 20.55 18.11 -10.69
N GLY A 49 20.72 16.77 -10.71
CA GLY A 49 21.69 16.13 -11.59
C GLY A 49 21.34 16.26 -13.09
N ALA A 50 20.07 16.36 -13.45
CA ALA A 50 19.65 16.62 -14.83
C ALA A 50 19.79 18.11 -15.16
N ALA A 51 19.40 19.00 -14.26
CA ALA A 51 19.51 20.45 -14.46
C ALA A 51 20.96 20.90 -14.59
N SER A 52 21.91 20.33 -13.82
CA SER A 52 23.34 20.64 -13.96
C SER A 52 23.93 20.29 -15.33
N LYS A 53 23.24 19.42 -16.11
CA LYS A 53 23.59 19.05 -17.47
C LYS A 53 22.82 19.85 -18.54
N GLY A 54 22.16 20.93 -18.16
CA GLY A 54 21.37 21.75 -19.06
C GLY A 54 19.99 21.16 -19.43
N ARG A 55 19.55 20.06 -18.80
CA ARG A 55 18.30 19.36 -19.16
C ARG A 55 17.08 20.01 -18.52
N ARG A 56 16.00 20.14 -19.28
CA ARG A 56 14.69 20.56 -18.76
C ARG A 56 14.01 19.41 -18.03
N VAL A 57 13.58 19.66 -16.80
CA VAL A 57 12.98 18.65 -15.92
C VAL A 57 11.57 19.06 -15.56
N LEU A 58 10.63 18.14 -15.75
CA LEU A 58 9.24 18.27 -15.30
C LEU A 58 8.96 17.22 -14.22
N VAL A 59 8.67 17.68 -13.00
CA VAL A 59 8.22 16.81 -11.90
C VAL A 59 6.69 16.88 -11.83
N LEU A 60 6.02 15.73 -11.88
CA LEU A 60 4.57 15.62 -11.89
C LEU A 60 4.02 15.08 -10.60
N ALA A 61 2.98 15.74 -10.08
CA ALA A 61 2.16 15.28 -8.96
C ALA A 61 0.68 15.63 -9.19
N HIS A 62 -0.23 14.99 -8.45
CA HIS A 62 -1.67 15.15 -8.67
C HIS A 62 -2.39 15.97 -7.57
N ARG A 63 -1.76 16.19 -6.42
CA ARG A 63 -2.34 16.94 -5.29
C ARG A 63 -1.55 18.21 -4.99
N ALA A 64 -2.25 19.23 -4.54
CA ALA A 64 -1.65 20.52 -4.20
C ALA A 64 -0.56 20.38 -3.11
N GLU A 65 -0.83 19.57 -2.10
CA GLU A 65 0.11 19.32 -1.01
C GLU A 65 1.40 18.64 -1.51
N LEU A 66 1.29 17.69 -2.46
CA LEU A 66 2.45 17.06 -3.10
C LEU A 66 3.26 18.06 -3.92
N ILE A 67 2.60 18.96 -4.64
CA ILE A 67 3.26 19.99 -5.44
C ILE A 67 4.03 20.94 -4.52
N GLU A 68 3.43 21.36 -3.40
CA GLU A 68 4.09 22.20 -2.39
C GLU A 68 5.31 21.48 -1.80
N GLN A 69 5.16 20.23 -1.39
CA GLN A 69 6.23 19.40 -0.83
C GLN A 69 7.38 19.17 -1.82
N LEU A 70 7.07 18.78 -3.07
CA LEU A 70 8.09 18.55 -4.11
C LEU A 70 8.79 19.85 -4.49
N THR A 71 8.04 20.96 -4.55
CA THR A 71 8.63 22.29 -4.79
C THR A 71 9.61 22.65 -3.66
N GLY A 72 9.24 22.44 -2.40
CA GLY A 72 10.13 22.62 -1.25
C GLY A 72 11.36 21.71 -1.33
N THR A 73 11.17 20.45 -1.68
CA THR A 73 12.27 19.50 -1.87
C THR A 73 13.22 19.95 -2.97
N VAL A 74 12.72 20.33 -4.14
CA VAL A 74 13.54 20.82 -5.27
C VAL A 74 14.32 22.08 -4.87
N LYS A 75 13.68 23.01 -4.14
CA LYS A 75 14.35 24.21 -3.58
C LYS A 75 15.46 23.86 -2.60
N ALA A 76 15.23 22.90 -1.71
CA ALA A 76 16.24 22.44 -0.76
C ALA A 76 17.48 21.85 -1.45
N TRP A 77 17.33 21.32 -2.67
CA TRP A 77 18.44 20.88 -3.53
C TRP A 77 19.12 22.02 -4.31
N GLY A 78 18.83 23.29 -3.98
CA GLY A 78 19.46 24.49 -4.58
C GLY A 78 18.90 24.87 -5.95
N LEU A 79 17.74 24.36 -6.33
CA LEU A 79 17.05 24.70 -7.59
C LEU A 79 15.92 25.70 -7.34
N GLN A 80 15.58 26.46 -8.39
CA GLN A 80 14.43 27.36 -8.37
C GLN A 80 13.41 26.86 -9.41
N PRO A 81 12.41 26.04 -9.02
CA PRO A 81 11.47 25.49 -9.97
C PRO A 81 10.36 26.49 -10.32
N ASP A 82 9.85 26.41 -11.56
CA ASP A 82 8.53 26.89 -11.89
C ASP A 82 7.45 26.00 -11.25
N VAL A 83 6.34 26.59 -10.81
CA VAL A 83 5.19 25.83 -10.31
C VAL A 83 4.06 25.90 -11.34
N ILE A 84 3.71 24.76 -11.93
CA ILE A 84 2.62 24.68 -12.92
C ILE A 84 1.33 24.32 -12.19
N ALA A 85 0.65 25.34 -11.68
CA ALA A 85 -0.63 25.23 -10.96
C ALA A 85 -1.62 26.30 -11.47
N PRO A 86 -2.93 26.19 -11.15
CA PRO A 86 -3.91 27.20 -11.55
C PRO A 86 -3.51 28.61 -11.07
N GLY A 87 -3.66 29.59 -11.96
CA GLY A 87 -3.39 31.01 -11.63
C GLY A 87 -1.91 31.41 -11.62
N LEU A 88 -0.95 30.49 -11.67
CA LEU A 88 0.47 30.79 -11.65
C LEU A 88 1.03 30.98 -13.06
N ARG A 89 1.89 32.02 -13.21
CA ARG A 89 2.65 32.28 -14.45
C ARG A 89 4.02 31.59 -14.39
N LEU A 90 4.47 31.11 -15.53
CA LEU A 90 5.79 30.48 -15.68
C LEU A 90 6.85 31.56 -15.90
N GLN A 91 8.03 31.35 -15.33
CA GLN A 91 9.21 32.18 -15.49
C GLN A 91 10.21 31.61 -16.48
N GLY A 92 9.90 30.45 -17.11
CA GLY A 92 10.78 29.77 -18.06
C GLY A 92 11.96 29.04 -17.42
N ARG A 93 11.81 28.64 -16.15
CA ARG A 93 12.84 27.93 -15.40
C ARG A 93 13.11 26.55 -15.99
N GLN A 94 14.34 26.07 -15.80
CA GLN A 94 14.79 24.78 -16.29
C GLN A 94 14.10 23.59 -15.62
N VAL A 95 13.70 23.75 -14.36
CA VAL A 95 12.97 22.74 -13.59
C VAL A 95 11.57 23.26 -13.31
N ALA A 96 10.56 22.43 -13.53
CA ALA A 96 9.18 22.74 -13.20
C ALA A 96 8.58 21.62 -12.34
N VAL A 97 7.75 21.99 -11.36
CA VAL A 97 6.91 21.08 -10.59
C VAL A 97 5.46 21.36 -10.96
N GLY A 98 4.75 20.36 -11.47
CA GLY A 98 3.44 20.57 -12.08
C GLY A 98 2.34 19.67 -11.57
N SER A 99 1.13 20.27 -11.44
CA SER A 99 -0.11 19.54 -11.32
C SER A 99 -0.42 18.84 -12.64
N VAL A 100 -0.64 17.53 -12.60
CA VAL A 100 -1.02 16.74 -13.77
C VAL A 100 -2.18 17.38 -14.52
N GLN A 101 -3.20 17.84 -13.81
CA GLN A 101 -4.39 18.46 -14.40
C GLN A 101 -4.05 19.77 -15.14
N THR A 102 -3.17 20.59 -14.54
CA THR A 102 -2.78 21.87 -15.14
C THR A 102 -1.81 21.68 -16.29
N VAL A 103 -0.84 20.77 -16.15
CA VAL A 103 0.11 20.43 -17.22
C VAL A 103 -0.64 19.90 -18.43
N ALA A 104 -1.57 18.97 -18.26
CA ALA A 104 -2.34 18.40 -19.37
C ALA A 104 -3.20 19.44 -20.11
N ARG A 105 -3.66 20.49 -19.43
CA ARG A 105 -4.40 21.61 -20.06
C ARG A 105 -3.49 22.59 -20.80
N ARG A 106 -2.22 22.66 -20.44
CA ARG A 106 -1.23 23.62 -20.98
C ARG A 106 -0.18 22.98 -21.87
N LEU A 107 -0.35 21.73 -22.32
CA LEU A 107 0.65 21.00 -23.12
C LEU A 107 1.21 21.82 -24.30
N GLY A 108 0.36 22.50 -25.06
CA GLY A 108 0.78 23.34 -26.18
C GLY A 108 1.48 24.66 -25.82
N GLN A 109 1.51 25.02 -24.53
CA GLN A 109 2.14 26.25 -24.01
C GLN A 109 3.44 25.98 -23.25
N LEU A 110 3.73 24.71 -22.97
CA LEU A 110 4.89 24.30 -22.18
C LEU A 110 6.02 23.85 -23.09
N PRO A 111 7.27 24.24 -22.79
CA PRO A 111 8.40 23.73 -23.54
C PRO A 111 8.55 22.22 -23.27
N PRO A 112 8.89 21.41 -24.28
CA PRO A 112 9.10 19.99 -24.10
C PRO A 112 10.20 19.72 -23.08
N PRO A 113 9.97 18.87 -22.08
CA PRO A 113 10.99 18.46 -21.12
C PRO A 113 11.93 17.40 -21.72
N ASP A 114 13.18 17.35 -21.27
CA ASP A 114 14.10 16.24 -21.55
C ASP A 114 13.85 15.07 -20.61
N LEU A 115 13.39 15.38 -19.40
CA LEU A 115 13.12 14.40 -18.34
C LEU A 115 11.80 14.70 -17.63
N ILE A 116 10.94 13.70 -17.56
CA ILE A 116 9.74 13.70 -16.71
C ILE A 116 10.00 12.81 -15.50
N ILE A 117 9.79 13.34 -14.31
CA ILE A 117 9.81 12.58 -13.05
C ILE A 117 8.38 12.54 -12.53
N GLN A 118 7.81 11.35 -12.48
CA GLN A 118 6.46 11.15 -11.99
C GLN A 118 6.46 10.52 -10.62
N ASP A 119 5.96 11.25 -9.62
CA ASP A 119 5.68 10.67 -8.31
C ASP A 119 4.36 9.89 -8.33
N GLU A 120 4.27 8.85 -7.49
CA GLU A 120 3.18 7.88 -7.44
C GLU A 120 2.84 7.29 -8.83
N ALA A 121 3.85 6.71 -9.47
CA ALA A 121 3.81 6.20 -10.85
C ALA A 121 2.72 5.13 -11.08
N HIS A 122 2.16 4.52 -10.05
CA HIS A 122 1.06 3.57 -10.15
C HIS A 122 -0.26 4.22 -10.65
N HIS A 123 -0.36 5.55 -10.68
CA HIS A 123 -1.46 6.28 -11.32
C HIS A 123 -1.32 6.40 -12.85
N LEU A 124 -0.14 6.10 -13.41
CA LEU A 124 0.11 6.20 -14.84
C LEU A 124 -0.51 5.01 -15.57
N VAL A 125 -1.60 5.28 -16.27
CA VAL A 125 -2.36 4.30 -17.06
C VAL A 125 -2.59 4.85 -18.45
N ALA A 126 -2.50 4.00 -19.46
CA ALA A 126 -2.80 4.38 -20.85
C ALA A 126 -4.22 4.96 -20.97
N GLY A 127 -4.35 6.02 -21.74
CA GLY A 127 -5.63 6.69 -21.99
C GLY A 127 -6.11 7.63 -20.86
N ASN A 128 -5.44 7.68 -19.71
CA ASN A 128 -5.78 8.66 -18.69
C ASN A 128 -5.01 10.00 -18.87
N ILE A 129 -5.29 10.96 -18.01
CA ILE A 129 -4.67 12.30 -18.07
C ILE A 129 -3.15 12.25 -17.93
N TRP A 130 -2.60 11.28 -17.21
CA TRP A 130 -1.16 11.07 -17.05
C TRP A 130 -0.53 10.56 -18.34
N GLY A 131 -1.17 9.56 -18.97
CA GLY A 131 -0.72 9.00 -20.25
C GLY A 131 -0.64 10.07 -21.34
N ARG A 132 -1.64 10.94 -21.43
CA ARG A 132 -1.66 12.05 -22.38
C ARG A 132 -0.44 12.96 -22.28
N ILE A 133 0.07 13.20 -21.07
CA ILE A 133 1.29 14.01 -20.85
C ILE A 133 2.51 13.29 -21.39
N ILE A 134 2.64 11.98 -21.13
CA ILE A 134 3.77 11.18 -21.61
C ILE A 134 3.75 11.05 -23.14
N GLU A 135 2.56 10.88 -23.71
CA GLU A 135 2.36 10.76 -25.16
C GLU A 135 2.63 12.07 -25.90
N ALA A 136 2.40 13.23 -25.26
CA ALA A 136 2.69 14.52 -25.84
C ALA A 136 4.21 14.79 -26.02
N TRP A 137 5.06 14.13 -25.21
CA TRP A 137 6.51 14.30 -25.28
C TRP A 137 7.24 12.94 -25.37
N PRO A 138 7.09 12.22 -26.50
CA PRO A 138 7.62 10.86 -26.64
C PRO A 138 9.16 10.80 -26.60
N GLY A 139 9.83 11.92 -26.86
CA GLY A 139 11.29 12.06 -26.77
C GLY A 139 11.84 12.21 -25.36
N ALA A 140 10.99 12.55 -24.37
CA ALA A 140 11.41 12.73 -23.01
C ALA A 140 11.76 11.40 -22.34
N HIS A 141 12.78 11.40 -21.48
CA HIS A 141 12.98 10.28 -20.53
C HIS A 141 11.90 10.34 -19.46
N LEU A 142 11.48 9.17 -18.98
CA LEU A 142 10.49 9.05 -17.90
C LEU A 142 11.08 8.26 -16.74
N ILE A 143 11.08 8.85 -15.57
CA ILE A 143 11.36 8.16 -14.30
C ILE A 143 10.08 8.15 -13.46
N GLY A 144 9.48 6.97 -13.28
CA GLY A 144 8.38 6.77 -12.35
C GLY A 144 8.90 6.44 -10.96
N LYS A 145 8.35 7.06 -9.93
CA LYS A 145 8.64 6.74 -8.52
C LYS A 145 7.38 6.19 -7.87
N THR A 146 7.46 5.03 -7.23
CA THR A 146 6.32 4.44 -6.51
C THR A 146 6.79 3.57 -5.35
N ALA A 147 5.91 3.33 -4.38
CA ALA A 147 6.14 2.32 -3.35
C ALA A 147 5.71 0.92 -3.82
N THR A 148 4.79 0.87 -4.79
CA THR A 148 4.20 -0.37 -5.31
C THR A 148 4.02 -0.23 -6.81
N PRO A 149 4.71 -1.00 -7.65
CA PRO A 149 4.60 -0.91 -9.10
C PRO A 149 3.40 -1.70 -9.64
N GLU A 150 2.26 -1.58 -8.98
CA GLU A 150 1.00 -2.24 -9.33
C GLU A 150 -0.13 -1.22 -9.38
N ARG A 151 -1.03 -1.38 -10.34
CA ARG A 151 -2.27 -0.61 -10.44
C ARG A 151 -3.33 -1.15 -9.47
N LEU A 152 -4.38 -0.38 -9.21
CA LEU A 152 -5.51 -0.81 -8.39
C LEU A 152 -6.23 -2.05 -8.96
N ASP A 153 -6.21 -2.23 -10.28
CA ASP A 153 -6.78 -3.40 -10.97
C ASP A 153 -5.87 -4.64 -10.96
N GLY A 154 -4.70 -4.55 -10.31
CA GLY A 154 -3.71 -5.64 -10.22
C GLY A 154 -2.84 -5.81 -11.46
N LYS A 155 -3.01 -4.98 -12.49
CA LYS A 155 -2.14 -4.98 -13.67
C LYS A 155 -0.83 -4.26 -13.36
N GLY A 156 0.20 -4.59 -14.13
CA GLY A 156 1.51 -3.96 -14.02
C GLY A 156 1.57 -2.58 -14.68
N LEU A 157 2.73 -1.97 -14.56
CA LEU A 157 3.05 -0.67 -15.12
C LEU A 157 3.89 -0.76 -16.40
N GLY A 158 4.31 -1.96 -16.80
CA GLY A 158 5.12 -2.22 -17.98
C GLY A 158 4.36 -2.13 -19.29
N VAL A 159 5.07 -1.92 -20.37
CA VAL A 159 4.51 -1.87 -21.74
C VAL A 159 3.75 -3.15 -22.08
N GLU A 160 4.21 -4.30 -21.60
CA GLU A 160 3.56 -5.61 -21.77
C GLU A 160 2.20 -5.72 -21.05
N ALA A 161 1.99 -4.89 -20.01
CA ALA A 161 0.73 -4.80 -19.26
C ALA A 161 -0.14 -3.62 -19.72
N GLY A 162 0.19 -2.97 -20.84
CA GLY A 162 -0.46 -1.77 -21.35
C GLY A 162 -0.12 -0.52 -20.53
N GLY A 163 1.03 -0.52 -19.86
CA GLY A 163 1.63 0.64 -19.18
C GLY A 163 2.71 1.30 -20.01
N TYR A 164 3.60 2.05 -19.36
CA TYR A 164 4.61 2.88 -20.05
C TYR A 164 6.05 2.50 -19.76
N PHE A 165 6.33 1.72 -18.69
CA PHE A 165 7.69 1.47 -18.26
C PHE A 165 8.31 0.27 -18.96
N GLU A 166 9.60 0.39 -19.29
CA GLU A 166 10.41 -0.59 -20.01
C GLU A 166 11.30 -1.38 -19.04
N ALA A 167 11.69 -0.74 -17.93
CA ALA A 167 12.55 -1.34 -16.90
C ALA A 167 12.09 -0.99 -15.49
N LEU A 168 12.43 -1.89 -14.55
CA LEU A 168 12.15 -1.74 -13.12
C LEU A 168 13.48 -1.70 -12.35
N VAL A 169 13.65 -0.68 -11.52
CA VAL A 169 14.78 -0.55 -10.61
C VAL A 169 14.24 -0.65 -9.18
N LEU A 170 14.73 -1.62 -8.43
CA LEU A 170 14.28 -1.87 -7.06
C LEU A 170 15.25 -1.21 -6.06
N GLY A 171 14.71 -0.38 -5.19
CA GLY A 171 15.38 0.05 -3.98
C GLY A 171 15.33 -1.02 -2.89
N PRO A 172 15.83 -0.72 -1.67
CA PRO A 172 15.84 -1.66 -0.56
C PRO A 172 14.42 -2.05 -0.13
N SER A 173 14.27 -3.26 0.41
CA SER A 173 13.00 -3.71 0.99
C SER A 173 12.66 -2.95 2.28
N ALA A 174 11.37 -2.95 2.66
CA ALA A 174 10.97 -2.37 3.94
C ALA A 174 11.60 -3.10 5.12
N ALA A 175 11.77 -4.43 5.03
CA ALA A 175 12.46 -5.23 6.05
C ALA A 175 13.91 -4.78 6.25
N TRP A 176 14.65 -4.62 5.16
CA TRP A 176 16.02 -4.14 5.22
C TRP A 176 16.11 -2.74 5.83
N LEU A 177 15.22 -1.82 5.43
CA LEU A 177 15.19 -0.46 5.97
C LEU A 177 14.91 -0.44 7.48
N VAL A 178 14.05 -1.32 7.98
CA VAL A 178 13.80 -1.51 9.42
C VAL A 178 15.04 -2.06 10.12
N GLN A 179 15.67 -3.08 9.54
CA GLN A 179 16.89 -3.68 10.09
C GLN A 179 18.03 -2.66 10.21
N GLN A 180 18.16 -1.75 9.23
CA GLN A 180 19.16 -0.68 9.24
C GLN A 180 18.74 0.56 10.06
N GLY A 181 17.57 0.55 10.71
CA GLY A 181 17.06 1.68 11.50
C GLY A 181 16.57 2.87 10.68
N TRP A 182 16.42 2.71 9.35
CA TRP A 182 15.90 3.75 8.46
C TRP A 182 14.37 3.86 8.45
N LEU A 183 13.68 2.85 8.97
CA LEU A 183 12.25 2.83 9.27
C LEU A 183 12.06 2.27 10.68
N ALA A 184 11.02 2.75 11.37
CA ALA A 184 10.62 2.19 12.65
C ALA A 184 10.07 0.76 12.46
N ARG A 185 10.31 -0.12 13.43
CA ARG A 185 9.83 -1.49 13.41
C ARG A 185 8.30 -1.51 13.59
N PRO A 186 7.51 -2.07 12.66
CA PRO A 186 6.07 -2.17 12.83
C PRO A 186 5.71 -3.24 13.86
N LYS A 187 4.91 -2.85 14.87
CA LYS A 187 4.14 -3.77 15.71
C LYS A 187 2.69 -3.74 15.23
N VAL A 188 2.24 -4.81 14.61
CA VAL A 188 0.92 -4.88 13.98
C VAL A 188 -0.01 -5.72 14.85
N PHE A 189 -1.08 -5.09 15.31
CA PHE A 189 -2.18 -5.73 16.04
C PHE A 189 -3.38 -5.76 15.10
N SER A 190 -3.90 -6.93 14.78
CA SER A 190 -4.98 -7.09 13.82
C SER A 190 -6.12 -7.93 14.38
N TRP A 191 -7.34 -7.66 13.94
CA TRP A 191 -8.50 -8.41 14.37
C TRP A 191 -8.79 -9.59 13.44
N PRO A 192 -8.71 -10.83 13.94
CA PRO A 192 -8.91 -12.03 13.12
C PRO A 192 -10.33 -12.16 12.56
N GLY A 193 -11.34 -11.67 13.27
CA GLY A 193 -12.75 -11.70 12.83
C GLY A 193 -13.05 -10.90 11.55
N ALA A 194 -12.23 -9.91 11.21
CA ALA A 194 -12.39 -9.11 10.00
C ALA A 194 -12.16 -9.90 8.68
N ARG A 195 -11.62 -11.12 8.74
CA ARG A 195 -11.42 -11.99 7.55
C ARG A 195 -12.72 -12.32 6.82
N ASN A 196 -13.83 -12.37 7.54
CA ASN A 196 -15.12 -12.86 7.02
C ASN A 196 -16.10 -11.76 6.66
N SER A 197 -15.66 -10.50 6.63
CA SER A 197 -16.54 -9.40 6.21
C SER A 197 -16.99 -9.61 4.76
N LYS A 198 -18.29 -9.81 4.55
CA LYS A 198 -18.93 -9.94 3.23
C LYS A 198 -19.06 -8.56 2.53
N LEU A 199 -17.99 -7.75 2.56
CA LEU A 199 -17.99 -6.45 1.94
C LEU A 199 -18.06 -6.59 0.42
N ARG A 200 -18.98 -5.85 -0.20
CA ARG A 200 -19.06 -5.75 -1.66
C ARG A 200 -17.82 -5.01 -2.19
N ARG A 201 -17.42 -5.39 -3.39
CA ARG A 201 -16.36 -4.68 -4.13
C ARG A 201 -16.97 -3.91 -5.29
N ARG A 202 -16.52 -2.67 -5.45
CA ARG A 202 -16.89 -1.81 -6.57
C ARG A 202 -15.60 -1.30 -7.20
N MET A 203 -15.42 -1.49 -8.51
CA MET A 203 -14.23 -1.06 -9.27
C MET A 203 -12.89 -1.52 -8.64
N GLY A 204 -12.85 -2.75 -8.09
CA GLY A 204 -11.64 -3.33 -7.49
C GLY A 204 -11.39 -2.97 -6.02
N GLU A 205 -12.13 -2.03 -5.43
CA GLU A 205 -12.04 -1.63 -4.02
C GLU A 205 -13.32 -1.98 -3.24
N PHE A 206 -13.27 -1.99 -1.92
CA PHE A 206 -14.45 -2.20 -1.08
C PHE A 206 -15.39 -1.01 -1.14
N ASP A 207 -16.70 -1.30 -1.02
CA ASP A 207 -17.72 -0.29 -0.83
C ASP A 207 -17.52 0.38 0.54
N LEU A 208 -17.11 1.64 0.51
CA LEU A 208 -16.72 2.37 1.72
C LEU A 208 -17.91 2.72 2.62
N GLU A 209 -19.11 2.90 2.06
CA GLU A 209 -20.30 3.14 2.87
C GLU A 209 -20.75 1.86 3.59
N GLN A 210 -20.69 0.72 2.89
CA GLN A 210 -20.94 -0.57 3.52
C GLN A 210 -19.91 -0.87 4.59
N ALA A 211 -18.63 -0.58 4.32
CA ALA A 211 -17.55 -0.73 5.29
C ALA A 211 -17.71 0.19 6.50
N ALA A 212 -18.10 1.46 6.29
CA ALA A 212 -18.39 2.40 7.38
C ALA A 212 -19.49 1.90 8.31
N ARG A 213 -20.56 1.31 7.74
CA ARG A 213 -21.64 0.70 8.55
C ARG A 213 -21.17 -0.53 9.32
N ALA A 214 -20.30 -1.35 8.71
CA ALA A 214 -19.82 -2.59 9.31
C ALA A 214 -18.79 -2.36 10.44
N PHE A 215 -17.98 -1.30 10.34
CA PHE A 215 -16.88 -0.99 11.27
C PHE A 215 -17.05 0.33 12.01
N GLY A 216 -18.13 1.07 11.77
CA GLY A 216 -18.45 2.35 12.40
C GLY A 216 -19.47 2.23 13.53
N ASP A 217 -19.80 1.03 13.99
CA ASP A 217 -20.68 0.85 15.14
C ASP A 217 -19.99 1.31 16.43
N ARG A 218 -20.79 1.54 17.51
CA ARG A 218 -20.29 2.02 18.79
C ARG A 218 -19.28 1.07 19.42
N ALA A 219 -19.40 -0.24 19.20
CA ALA A 219 -18.48 -1.23 19.72
C ALA A 219 -17.11 -1.14 19.05
N ALA A 220 -17.05 -1.12 17.70
CA ALA A 220 -15.81 -0.99 16.97
C ALA A 220 -15.07 0.34 17.25
N ILE A 221 -15.81 1.43 17.43
CA ILE A 221 -15.26 2.74 17.82
C ILE A 221 -14.72 2.70 19.25
N GLY A 222 -15.45 2.09 20.20
CA GLY A 222 -15.01 1.91 21.58
C GLY A 222 -13.75 1.06 21.68
N ASP A 223 -13.66 0.00 20.88
CA ASP A 223 -12.47 -0.84 20.79
C ASP A 223 -11.26 -0.07 20.27
N ALA A 224 -11.43 0.80 19.27
CA ALA A 224 -10.34 1.63 18.76
C ALA A 224 -9.76 2.54 19.86
N VAL A 225 -10.60 3.17 20.67
CA VAL A 225 -10.18 4.00 21.81
C VAL A 225 -9.47 3.17 22.87
N SER A 226 -10.03 2.01 23.23
CA SER A 226 -9.48 1.10 24.24
C SER A 226 -8.11 0.55 23.81
N HIS A 227 -7.98 0.13 22.55
CA HIS A 227 -6.72 -0.38 22.01
C HIS A 227 -5.65 0.70 21.90
N TYR A 228 -6.02 1.92 21.49
CA TYR A 228 -5.09 3.06 21.52
C TYR A 228 -4.56 3.31 22.92
N ARG A 229 -5.43 3.36 23.94
CA ARG A 229 -5.01 3.56 25.33
C ARG A 229 -4.04 2.49 25.80
N ARG A 230 -4.30 1.24 25.49
CA ARG A 230 -3.48 0.11 25.98
C ARG A 230 -2.16 -0.04 25.24
N ARG A 231 -2.09 0.32 23.94
CA ARG A 231 -0.98 -0.06 23.07
C ARG A 231 -0.14 1.11 22.59
N LEU A 232 -0.70 2.32 22.56
CA LEU A 232 -0.04 3.45 21.90
C LEU A 232 0.03 4.71 22.76
N HIS A 233 -0.99 5.00 23.58
CA HIS A 233 -1.00 6.20 24.44
C HIS A 233 0.22 6.21 25.40
N PRO A 234 0.92 7.36 25.56
CA PRO A 234 0.60 8.71 25.09
C PRO A 234 1.14 9.06 23.67
N GLY A 235 1.46 8.09 22.84
CA GLY A 235 1.97 8.32 21.48
C GLY A 235 0.90 8.88 20.54
N THR A 236 1.32 9.66 19.54
CA THR A 236 0.42 10.22 18.53
C THR A 236 0.04 9.19 17.46
N ALA A 237 -1.17 9.29 16.91
CA ALA A 237 -1.68 8.37 15.88
C ALA A 237 -2.44 9.06 14.75
N ILE A 238 -2.38 8.45 13.57
CA ILE A 238 -3.29 8.75 12.47
C ILE A 238 -4.33 7.64 12.37
N CYS A 239 -5.61 8.01 12.30
CA CYS A 239 -6.68 7.08 12.06
C CYS A 239 -7.21 7.20 10.63
N PHE A 240 -7.28 6.09 9.90
CA PHE A 240 -7.77 6.03 8.53
C PHE A 240 -9.20 5.49 8.51
N CYS A 241 -10.16 6.34 8.15
CA CYS A 241 -11.60 6.07 8.19
C CYS A 241 -12.20 5.91 6.78
N CYS A 242 -13.37 5.26 6.69
CA CYS A 242 -14.07 5.02 5.43
C CYS A 242 -14.75 6.28 4.88
N THR A 243 -15.44 7.03 5.76
CA THR A 243 -16.24 8.22 5.42
C THR A 243 -15.85 9.40 6.32
N ILE A 244 -16.29 10.60 5.94
CA ILE A 244 -16.08 11.81 6.76
C ILE A 244 -16.79 11.66 8.09
N GLU A 245 -18.05 11.23 8.06
CA GLU A 245 -18.85 11.00 9.26
C GLU A 245 -18.19 10.00 10.21
N HIS A 246 -17.66 8.89 9.69
CA HIS A 246 -16.91 7.92 10.48
C HIS A 246 -15.66 8.55 11.13
N ALA A 247 -14.95 9.42 10.43
CA ALA A 247 -13.79 10.11 10.99
C ALA A 247 -14.17 11.10 12.11
N GLU A 248 -15.30 11.79 11.96
CA GLU A 248 -15.84 12.74 12.95
C GLU A 248 -16.33 12.00 14.20
N GLN A 249 -17.09 10.91 14.03
CA GLN A 249 -17.57 10.08 15.13
C GLN A 249 -16.40 9.50 15.94
N LEU A 250 -15.36 9.03 15.27
CA LEU A 250 -14.19 8.46 15.93
C LEU A 250 -13.42 9.55 16.69
N ALA A 251 -13.20 10.73 16.10
CA ALA A 251 -12.57 11.86 16.79
C ALA A 251 -13.37 12.27 18.04
N ALA A 252 -14.70 12.36 17.94
CA ALA A 252 -15.58 12.65 19.07
C ALA A 252 -15.47 11.61 20.19
N ALA A 253 -15.39 10.32 19.86
CA ALA A 253 -15.21 9.24 20.83
C ALA A 253 -13.87 9.32 21.56
N PHE A 254 -12.78 9.64 20.85
CA PHE A 254 -11.49 9.92 21.48
C PHE A 254 -11.55 11.12 22.42
N CYS A 255 -12.19 12.22 22.00
CA CYS A 255 -12.36 13.41 22.84
C CYS A 255 -13.19 13.10 24.09
N ALA A 256 -14.29 12.36 23.96
CA ALA A 256 -15.11 11.90 25.10
C ALA A 256 -14.34 11.03 26.08
N ALA A 257 -13.31 10.35 25.60
CA ALA A 257 -12.38 9.58 26.41
C ALA A 257 -11.21 10.41 26.99
N GLY A 258 -11.18 11.73 26.81
CA GLY A 258 -10.14 12.62 27.33
C GLY A 258 -8.85 12.65 26.48
N ILE A 259 -8.89 12.15 25.25
CA ILE A 259 -7.76 12.12 24.31
C ILE A 259 -7.95 13.27 23.31
N ARG A 260 -6.92 14.12 23.11
CA ARG A 260 -6.98 15.25 22.18
C ARG A 260 -7.02 14.73 20.73
N ALA A 261 -8.21 14.71 20.14
CA ALA A 261 -8.42 14.22 18.79
C ALA A 261 -9.14 15.23 17.91
N ALA A 262 -8.89 15.14 16.60
CA ALA A 262 -9.56 15.94 15.59
C ALA A 262 -9.82 15.11 14.33
N ALA A 263 -10.81 15.52 13.53
CA ALA A 263 -11.08 14.96 12.23
C ALA A 263 -10.65 15.91 11.11
N VAL A 264 -10.11 15.36 10.02
CA VAL A 264 -9.77 16.11 8.80
C VAL A 264 -10.36 15.42 7.57
N SER A 265 -10.88 16.24 6.65
CA SER A 265 -11.49 15.79 5.41
C SER A 265 -11.18 16.78 4.26
N GLY A 266 -11.63 16.47 3.04
CA GLY A 266 -11.55 17.38 1.88
C GLY A 266 -12.26 18.70 2.10
N ALA A 267 -13.28 18.72 2.95
CA ALA A 267 -14.03 19.92 3.31
C ALA A 267 -13.31 20.80 4.36
N THR A 268 -12.30 20.27 5.08
CA THR A 268 -11.55 21.03 6.08
C THR A 268 -10.72 22.12 5.39
N PRO A 269 -10.84 23.40 5.79
CA PRO A 269 -10.06 24.49 5.25
C PRO A 269 -8.55 24.22 5.31
N VAL A 270 -7.81 24.64 4.29
CA VAL A 270 -6.38 24.30 4.13
C VAL A 270 -5.56 24.71 5.35
N ASP A 271 -5.77 25.92 5.88
CA ASP A 271 -5.01 26.43 7.02
C ASP A 271 -5.35 25.70 8.32
N GLN A 272 -6.60 25.32 8.53
CA GLN A 272 -7.02 24.49 9.65
C GLN A 272 -6.40 23.10 9.55
N ARG A 273 -6.43 22.48 8.36
CA ARG A 273 -5.80 21.19 8.10
C ARG A 273 -4.30 21.22 8.39
N LYS A 274 -3.59 22.24 7.92
CA LYS A 274 -2.14 22.42 8.20
C LYS A 274 -1.88 22.53 9.70
N ARG A 275 -2.70 23.29 10.44
CA ARG A 275 -2.58 23.40 11.91
C ARG A 275 -2.79 22.07 12.62
N LEU A 276 -3.84 21.34 12.28
CA LEU A 276 -4.13 20.04 12.90
C LEU A 276 -3.04 19.00 12.61
N ILE A 277 -2.49 19.00 11.40
CA ILE A 277 -1.37 18.11 11.03
C ILE A 277 -0.10 18.50 11.80
N ALA A 278 0.21 19.78 11.91
CA ALA A 278 1.33 20.25 12.71
C ALA A 278 1.17 19.89 14.20
N GLY A 279 -0.07 19.96 14.71
CA GLY A 279 -0.42 19.58 16.07
C GLY A 279 -0.08 18.12 16.43
N LEU A 280 -0.05 17.20 15.45
CA LEU A 280 0.46 15.85 15.68
C LEU A 280 1.96 15.85 16.03
N GLY A 281 2.74 16.74 15.43
CA GLY A 281 4.18 16.84 15.69
C GLY A 281 4.51 17.46 17.04
N THR A 282 3.64 18.37 17.53
CA THR A 282 3.80 19.05 18.81
C THR A 282 3.12 18.32 19.97
N GLY A 283 2.27 17.32 19.67
CA GLY A 283 1.45 16.63 20.66
C GLY A 283 0.19 17.40 21.08
N GLU A 284 -0.11 18.54 20.47
CA GLU A 284 -1.41 19.23 20.64
C GLU A 284 -2.59 18.37 20.22
N VAL A 285 -2.39 17.57 19.15
CA VAL A 285 -3.31 16.55 18.68
C VAL A 285 -2.66 15.18 18.89
N GLU A 286 -3.29 14.31 19.65
CA GLU A 286 -2.81 12.95 19.88
C GLU A 286 -3.33 12.01 18.79
N VAL A 287 -4.60 12.15 18.37
CA VAL A 287 -5.19 11.32 17.33
C VAL A 287 -5.81 12.19 16.23
N LEU A 288 -5.37 12.01 15.01
CA LEU A 288 -5.94 12.68 13.84
C LEU A 288 -6.70 11.68 12.97
N SER A 289 -8.02 11.73 13.01
CA SER A 289 -8.90 10.92 12.16
C SER A 289 -9.00 11.53 10.77
N SER A 290 -8.90 10.69 9.74
CA SER A 290 -8.90 11.17 8.36
C SER A 290 -9.69 10.28 7.42
N CYS A 291 -10.46 10.92 6.52
CA CYS A 291 -11.03 10.28 5.36
C CYS A 291 -10.29 10.75 4.10
N MET A 292 -9.58 9.84 3.43
CA MET A 292 -8.94 9.99 2.10
C MET A 292 -7.76 10.99 1.97
N ILE A 293 -7.58 11.98 2.86
CA ILE A 293 -6.64 13.07 2.65
C ILE A 293 -5.22 12.72 3.03
N ILE A 294 -5.05 11.98 4.10
CA ILE A 294 -3.73 11.66 4.68
C ILE A 294 -3.08 10.45 3.99
N SER A 295 -3.79 9.75 3.11
CA SER A 295 -3.27 8.54 2.45
C SER A 295 -2.13 8.81 1.48
N GLU A 296 -2.16 9.95 0.75
CA GLU A 296 -1.15 10.29 -0.25
C GLU A 296 -0.68 11.74 -0.11
N GLY A 297 0.62 11.96 -0.20
CA GLY A 297 1.23 13.26 -0.45
C GLY A 297 1.31 14.25 0.69
N THR A 298 0.63 14.06 1.79
CA THR A 298 0.71 14.98 2.92
C THR A 298 1.99 14.73 3.70
N ASP A 299 2.77 15.79 3.95
CA ASP A 299 3.91 15.69 4.86
C ASP A 299 3.40 15.71 6.29
N ILE A 300 3.54 14.57 6.96
CA ILE A 300 3.06 14.35 8.30
C ILE A 300 4.26 14.14 9.20
N PRO A 301 4.30 14.81 10.34
CA PRO A 301 5.30 14.53 11.37
C PRO A 301 5.36 13.04 11.70
N SER A 302 6.47 12.59 12.24
CA SER A 302 6.54 11.21 12.70
C SER A 302 5.54 10.98 13.83
N VAL A 303 4.60 10.03 13.58
CA VAL A 303 3.59 9.62 14.57
C VAL A 303 3.93 8.26 15.16
N GLY A 304 3.50 8.01 16.40
CA GLY A 304 3.74 6.75 17.10
C GLY A 304 3.05 5.54 16.44
N GLY A 305 1.88 5.77 15.79
CA GLY A 305 1.15 4.67 15.19
C GLY A 305 0.11 5.06 14.15
N ALA A 306 -0.54 4.03 13.60
CA ALA A 306 -1.66 4.15 12.68
C ALA A 306 -2.82 3.25 13.14
N ILE A 307 -4.03 3.77 13.10
CA ILE A 307 -5.27 3.06 13.41
C ILE A 307 -6.02 2.86 12.09
N LEU A 308 -6.18 1.61 11.68
CA LEU A 308 -6.81 1.27 10.42
C LEU A 308 -8.27 0.89 10.66
N MET A 309 -9.18 1.81 10.34
CA MET A 309 -10.64 1.64 10.36
C MET A 309 -11.22 1.57 8.93
N ARG A 310 -10.35 1.56 7.92
CA ARG A 310 -10.70 1.46 6.52
C ARG A 310 -10.14 0.17 5.93
N PRO A 311 -10.99 -0.79 5.56
CA PRO A 311 -10.56 -1.94 4.79
C PRO A 311 -10.18 -1.50 3.38
N THR A 312 -9.17 -2.13 2.81
CA THR A 312 -8.78 -1.91 1.41
C THR A 312 -8.45 -3.21 0.70
N ALA A 313 -8.79 -3.29 -0.58
CA ALA A 313 -8.34 -4.35 -1.47
C ALA A 313 -6.98 -4.01 -2.11
N SER A 314 -6.55 -2.75 -2.01
CA SER A 314 -5.31 -2.24 -2.57
C SER A 314 -4.14 -2.43 -1.59
N LEU A 315 -3.15 -3.23 -1.99
CA LEU A 315 -1.88 -3.34 -1.26
C LEU A 315 -1.15 -1.99 -1.19
N SER A 316 -1.21 -1.20 -2.28
CA SER A 316 -0.58 0.12 -2.34
C SER A 316 -1.13 1.04 -1.26
N LEU A 317 -2.47 1.14 -1.16
CA LEU A 317 -3.12 1.98 -0.15
C LEU A 317 -2.81 1.50 1.27
N TYR A 318 -2.84 0.18 1.52
CA TYR A 318 -2.45 -0.38 2.82
C TYR A 318 -1.03 0.01 3.20
N LEU A 319 -0.05 -0.19 2.32
CA LEU A 319 1.35 0.15 2.58
C LEU A 319 1.57 1.66 2.72
N GLN A 320 0.81 2.50 2.03
CA GLN A 320 0.84 3.95 2.21
C GLN A 320 0.30 4.38 3.58
N MET A 321 -0.84 3.84 4.01
CA MET A 321 -1.43 4.12 5.34
C MET A 321 -0.45 3.75 6.45
N VAL A 322 0.06 2.52 6.45
CA VAL A 322 1.03 2.04 7.46
C VAL A 322 2.35 2.80 7.37
N GLY A 323 2.84 3.05 6.16
CA GLY A 323 4.10 3.73 5.91
C GLY A 323 4.20 5.14 6.51
N ARG A 324 3.06 5.78 6.80
CA ARG A 324 3.04 7.07 7.53
C ARG A 324 3.57 6.90 8.95
N ALA A 325 3.19 5.82 9.62
CA ALA A 325 3.66 5.52 10.95
C ALA A 325 5.10 4.99 10.98
N LEU A 326 5.61 4.39 9.90
CA LEU A 326 6.97 3.84 9.89
C LEU A 326 8.08 4.89 9.74
N ARG A 327 7.77 6.16 9.52
CA ARG A 327 8.78 7.22 9.42
C ARG A 327 9.62 7.29 10.68
N PRO A 328 10.96 7.38 10.56
CA PRO A 328 11.85 7.49 11.72
C PRO A 328 11.70 8.87 12.37
N ALA A 329 11.93 8.90 13.68
CA ALA A 329 12.13 10.11 14.45
C ALA A 329 13.12 9.84 15.57
N ALA A 330 13.65 10.91 16.18
CA ALA A 330 14.53 10.77 17.32
C ALA A 330 13.85 9.99 18.46
N GLY A 331 14.49 8.94 18.95
CA GLY A 331 13.97 8.08 20.01
C GLY A 331 12.88 7.07 19.59
N LYS A 332 12.43 7.10 18.34
CA LYS A 332 11.37 6.20 17.85
C LYS A 332 11.97 4.94 17.22
N GLN A 333 11.86 3.83 17.92
CA GLN A 333 12.29 2.51 17.42
C GLN A 333 11.15 1.72 16.78
N GLU A 334 9.92 1.91 17.26
CA GLU A 334 8.74 1.13 16.88
C GLU A 334 7.59 1.99 16.41
N ALA A 335 6.72 1.41 15.61
CA ALA A 335 5.46 1.99 15.18
C ALA A 335 4.33 1.01 15.42
N VAL A 336 3.30 1.42 16.16
CA VAL A 336 2.15 0.57 16.49
C VAL A 336 1.09 0.71 15.40
N ILE A 337 0.65 -0.41 14.84
CA ILE A 337 -0.41 -0.48 13.84
C ILE A 337 -1.59 -1.23 14.44
N LEU A 338 -2.70 -0.52 14.65
CA LEU A 338 -3.96 -1.07 15.15
C LEU A 338 -4.89 -1.31 13.97
N ASP A 339 -4.95 -2.55 13.50
CA ASP A 339 -5.71 -2.93 12.30
C ASP A 339 -7.05 -3.56 12.68
N HIS A 340 -8.08 -2.74 12.79
CA HIS A 340 -9.45 -3.16 13.14
C HIS A 340 -10.21 -3.82 11.99
N VAL A 341 -9.67 -3.79 10.77
CA VAL A 341 -10.37 -4.21 9.55
C VAL A 341 -9.70 -5.36 8.82
N GLY A 342 -8.65 -5.95 9.42
CA GLY A 342 -7.98 -7.13 8.89
C GLY A 342 -7.18 -6.90 7.59
N ASN A 343 -6.66 -5.71 7.36
CA ASN A 343 -5.80 -5.42 6.21
C ASN A 343 -4.51 -6.25 6.26
N ALA A 344 -3.90 -6.41 7.45
CA ALA A 344 -2.71 -7.23 7.64
C ALA A 344 -2.96 -8.70 7.28
N HIS A 345 -4.12 -9.24 7.64
CA HIS A 345 -4.51 -10.60 7.25
C HIS A 345 -4.72 -10.76 5.75
N ARG A 346 -5.11 -9.70 5.06
CA ARG A 346 -5.35 -9.69 3.61
C ARG A 346 -4.07 -9.49 2.82
N HIS A 347 -3.22 -8.58 3.25
CA HIS A 347 -2.07 -8.11 2.48
C HIS A 347 -0.71 -8.60 3.03
N GLY A 348 -0.69 -9.24 4.19
CA GLY A 348 0.53 -9.56 4.92
C GLY A 348 1.07 -8.37 5.71
N LEU A 349 2.22 -8.56 6.35
CA LEU A 349 2.89 -7.52 7.11
C LEU A 349 3.51 -6.45 6.20
N PRO A 350 3.67 -5.22 6.70
CA PRO A 350 4.33 -4.15 5.94
C PRO A 350 5.77 -4.49 5.52
N THR A 351 6.44 -5.32 6.30
CA THR A 351 7.82 -5.74 6.09
C THR A 351 7.97 -7.06 5.33
N ASP A 352 6.88 -7.70 4.93
CA ASP A 352 6.97 -8.92 4.13
C ASP A 352 7.73 -8.65 2.84
N GLU A 353 8.61 -9.57 2.47
CA GLU A 353 9.31 -9.52 1.19
C GLU A 353 8.33 -9.72 0.04
N ARG A 354 8.43 -8.85 -0.95
CA ARG A 354 7.56 -8.83 -2.13
C ARG A 354 8.40 -8.82 -3.38
N GLU A 355 8.06 -9.70 -4.31
CA GLU A 355 8.62 -9.66 -5.65
C GLU A 355 7.78 -8.73 -6.52
N TRP A 356 8.44 -7.78 -7.17
CA TRP A 356 7.81 -6.80 -8.02
C TRP A 356 8.12 -7.05 -9.48
N TYR A 357 7.11 -6.94 -10.33
CA TYR A 357 7.23 -7.13 -11.78
C TYR A 357 6.47 -6.04 -12.52
N LEU A 358 7.00 -5.61 -13.67
CA LEU A 358 6.31 -4.64 -14.53
C LEU A 358 5.06 -5.22 -15.18
N ALA A 359 5.01 -6.53 -15.42
CA ALA A 359 3.83 -7.25 -15.90
C ALA A 359 2.66 -7.27 -14.89
N GLY A 360 2.89 -6.84 -13.64
CA GLY A 360 1.93 -6.93 -12.56
C GLY A 360 2.02 -8.26 -11.81
N ARG A 361 1.15 -8.44 -10.81
CA ARG A 361 1.12 -9.67 -10.04
C ARG A 361 0.82 -10.85 -10.96
N ARG A 362 1.71 -11.83 -11.00
CA ARG A 362 1.30 -13.18 -11.38
C ARG A 362 0.24 -13.61 -10.38
N ARG A 363 -1.00 -13.81 -10.84
CA ARG A 363 -2.07 -14.38 -10.02
C ARG A 363 -1.57 -15.72 -9.46
N ARG A 364 -0.98 -15.69 -8.29
CA ARG A 364 -0.95 -16.85 -7.42
C ARG A 364 -2.33 -16.87 -6.76
N GLU A 365 -3.26 -17.58 -7.36
CA GLU A 365 -4.51 -17.90 -6.73
C GLU A 365 -4.20 -18.49 -5.35
N GLY A 366 -4.70 -17.84 -4.29
CA GLY A 366 -4.86 -18.47 -3.00
C GLY A 366 -3.65 -18.54 -2.07
N VAL A 367 -2.60 -17.76 -2.21
CA VAL A 367 -1.59 -17.65 -1.14
C VAL A 367 -1.89 -16.43 -0.27
N SER A 368 -3.00 -16.48 0.44
CA SER A 368 -3.08 -15.83 1.76
C SER A 368 -1.95 -16.43 2.59
N ILE A 369 -1.07 -15.61 3.16
CA ILE A 369 -0.12 -16.08 4.16
C ILE A 369 -0.99 -16.55 5.32
N PRO A 370 -1.09 -17.86 5.62
CA PRO A 370 -1.96 -18.31 6.66
C PRO A 370 -1.36 -17.84 7.98
N ILE A 371 -2.10 -17.00 8.69
CA ILE A 371 -1.74 -16.44 10.00
C ILE A 371 -2.67 -17.09 11.02
N LYS A 372 -2.15 -17.41 12.20
CA LYS A 372 -2.90 -17.81 13.37
C LYS A 372 -2.66 -16.83 14.51
N ASP A 373 -3.61 -16.76 15.40
CA ASP A 373 -3.53 -15.86 16.55
C ASP A 373 -3.14 -16.65 17.79
N CYS A 374 -2.29 -16.11 18.63
CA CYS A 374 -1.89 -16.73 19.88
C CYS A 374 -3.03 -16.61 20.89
N PRO A 375 -3.51 -17.72 21.50
CA PRO A 375 -4.60 -17.66 22.48
C PRO A 375 -4.18 -16.97 23.78
N HIS A 376 -2.88 -16.85 24.05
CA HIS A 376 -2.37 -16.29 25.30
C HIS A 376 -2.13 -14.76 25.23
N CYS A 377 -1.40 -14.28 24.22
CA CYS A 377 -1.08 -12.85 24.11
C CYS A 377 -1.77 -12.16 22.93
N PHE A 378 -2.57 -12.91 22.17
CA PHE A 378 -3.27 -12.47 20.98
C PHE A 378 -2.34 -11.95 19.86
N CYS A 379 -1.08 -12.36 19.86
CA CYS A 379 -0.16 -12.07 18.77
C CYS A 379 -0.49 -12.92 17.54
N SER A 380 -0.75 -12.30 16.39
CA SER A 380 -0.88 -13.02 15.12
C SER A 380 0.50 -13.42 14.61
N CYS A 381 0.68 -14.70 14.37
CA CYS A 381 1.92 -15.28 13.90
C CYS A 381 1.68 -16.16 12.66
N PRO A 382 2.73 -16.52 11.90
CA PRO A 382 2.59 -17.45 10.80
C PRO A 382 1.91 -18.75 11.28
N SER A 383 0.94 -19.29 10.52
CA SER A 383 0.24 -20.53 10.91
C SER A 383 1.19 -21.70 11.11
N ALA A 384 2.38 -21.66 10.51
CA ALA A 384 3.43 -22.65 10.68
C ALA A 384 4.30 -22.44 11.94
N ALA A 385 4.13 -21.35 12.69
CA ALA A 385 4.89 -21.10 13.91
C ALA A 385 4.52 -22.16 14.95
N GLN A 386 5.50 -22.75 15.58
CA GLN A 386 5.31 -23.72 16.69
C GLN A 386 5.28 -23.03 18.05
N VAL A 387 5.93 -21.88 18.13
CA VAL A 387 6.05 -21.04 19.32
C VAL A 387 5.59 -19.64 18.98
N CYS A 388 4.86 -18.97 19.86
CA CYS A 388 4.52 -17.58 19.71
C CYS A 388 5.79 -16.71 19.82
N PRO A 389 6.10 -15.88 18.82
CA PRO A 389 7.33 -15.09 18.83
C PRO A 389 7.30 -13.91 19.82
N ASP A 390 6.11 -13.62 20.40
CA ASP A 390 5.95 -12.53 21.37
C ASP A 390 5.98 -13.03 22.82
N CYS A 391 5.18 -14.03 23.16
CA CYS A 391 5.06 -14.51 24.54
C CYS A 391 5.64 -15.90 24.82
N GLY A 392 6.19 -16.59 23.81
CA GLY A 392 6.77 -17.91 23.94
C GLY A 392 5.75 -19.06 24.08
N HIS A 393 4.44 -18.79 23.96
CA HIS A 393 3.40 -19.82 24.05
C HIS A 393 3.59 -20.91 22.98
N LEU A 394 3.57 -22.18 23.39
CA LEU A 394 3.68 -23.35 22.51
C LEU A 394 2.30 -23.70 21.93
N PHE A 395 2.16 -23.69 20.60
CA PHE A 395 0.94 -24.10 19.94
C PHE A 395 0.82 -25.63 19.87
N LEU A 396 0.00 -26.20 20.73
CA LEU A 396 -0.28 -27.64 20.74
C LEU A 396 -1.07 -28.10 19.52
N ALA A 397 -0.95 -29.39 19.14
CA ALA A 397 -1.59 -29.93 17.94
C ALA A 397 -3.13 -29.86 18.01
N GLU A 398 -3.70 -29.99 19.17
CA GLU A 398 -5.16 -29.97 19.44
C GLU A 398 -5.75 -28.55 19.22
N GLU A 399 -5.05 -27.51 19.62
CA GLU A 399 -5.48 -26.10 19.38
C GLU A 399 -5.55 -25.75 17.88
N ARG A 400 -4.83 -26.51 17.03
CA ARG A 400 -4.85 -26.30 15.56
C ARG A 400 -6.13 -26.79 14.90
N ASP A 401 -6.82 -27.76 15.47
CA ASP A 401 -8.04 -28.33 14.91
C ASP A 401 -9.29 -27.58 15.35
N GLU A 402 -9.33 -27.04 16.57
CA GLU A 402 -10.43 -26.21 17.05
C GLU A 402 -10.54 -24.88 16.30
N GLN A 403 -9.41 -24.24 15.98
CA GLN A 403 -9.40 -23.01 15.16
C GLN A 403 -9.90 -23.23 13.72
N ARG A 404 -9.94 -24.46 13.23
CA ARG A 404 -10.50 -24.81 11.93
C ARG A 404 -12.02 -25.01 11.94
N ARG A 405 -12.64 -25.24 13.09
CA ARG A 405 -14.03 -25.72 13.20
C ARG A 405 -15.05 -24.66 13.60
N GLY A 406 -14.70 -23.48 14.08
CA GLY A 406 -15.71 -22.60 14.65
C GLY A 406 -15.55 -21.12 14.37
N LEU A 407 -16.63 -20.52 13.86
CA LEU A 407 -16.93 -19.11 14.03
C LEU A 407 -17.42 -18.96 15.48
N GLN A 408 -16.52 -18.68 16.41
CA GLN A 408 -16.90 -18.22 17.73
C GLN A 408 -16.87 -16.70 17.76
N GLN A 409 -17.95 -16.11 18.27
CA GLN A 409 -18.04 -14.71 18.62
C GLN A 409 -17.16 -14.52 19.87
N VAL A 410 -15.93 -14.02 19.66
CA VAL A 410 -15.03 -13.68 20.75
C VAL A 410 -15.08 -12.18 20.93
N GLU A 411 -15.23 -11.69 22.15
CA GLU A 411 -15.02 -10.28 22.47
C GLU A 411 -13.64 -9.88 21.94
N GLY A 412 -13.64 -8.92 21.00
CA GLY A 412 -12.50 -8.72 20.11
C GLY A 412 -11.36 -7.94 20.75
N GLU A 413 -10.23 -8.60 21.00
CA GLU A 413 -8.96 -7.92 21.22
C GLU A 413 -8.13 -7.89 19.94
N LEU A 414 -7.45 -6.76 19.73
CA LEU A 414 -6.44 -6.63 18.68
C LEU A 414 -5.19 -7.40 19.07
N VAL A 415 -4.63 -8.12 18.11
CA VAL A 415 -3.52 -9.05 18.31
C VAL A 415 -2.28 -8.57 17.56
N GLU A 416 -1.09 -8.68 18.15
CA GLU A 416 0.17 -8.32 17.49
C GLU A 416 0.51 -9.31 16.37
N VAL A 417 0.79 -8.80 15.16
CA VAL A 417 1.22 -9.61 14.01
C VAL A 417 2.72 -9.45 13.84
N THR A 418 3.49 -10.48 14.16
CA THR A 418 4.94 -10.49 14.01
C THR A 418 5.36 -11.39 12.86
N GLY A 419 6.25 -10.90 12.00
CA GLY A 419 6.84 -11.63 10.87
C GLY A 419 8.19 -12.24 11.26
N ALA A 420 8.34 -13.53 11.10
CA ALA A 420 9.66 -14.17 11.11
C ALA A 420 10.20 -14.23 9.67
N ALA A 421 11.46 -13.84 9.49
CA ALA A 421 12.15 -13.98 8.21
C ALA A 421 12.07 -15.45 7.73
N ARG A 422 11.51 -15.65 6.53
CA ARG A 422 11.32 -16.99 5.97
C ARG A 422 12.51 -17.37 5.09
N HIS A 423 13.41 -18.17 5.61
CA HIS A 423 14.11 -19.14 4.75
C HIS A 423 13.16 -20.33 4.52
N ARG A 424 12.49 -20.39 3.37
CA ARG A 424 11.82 -21.61 2.93
C ARG A 424 12.82 -22.50 2.19
N PRO A 425 13.08 -23.72 2.66
CA PRO A 425 13.60 -24.76 1.76
C PRO A 425 12.51 -25.03 0.71
N LYS A 426 12.89 -25.05 -0.56
CA LYS A 426 11.98 -25.43 -1.65
C LYS A 426 11.42 -26.82 -1.34
N PRO A 427 10.09 -27.04 -1.28
CA PRO A 427 9.57 -28.37 -1.09
C PRO A 427 9.91 -29.21 -2.32
N ASN A 428 10.51 -30.37 -2.06
CA ASN A 428 10.82 -31.40 -3.01
C ASN A 428 9.55 -31.76 -3.82
N GLN A 429 9.59 -31.60 -5.14
CA GLN A 429 8.45 -31.77 -6.05
C GLN A 429 8.05 -33.25 -6.28
N GLN A 430 8.39 -34.14 -5.37
CA GLN A 430 7.98 -35.52 -5.47
C GLN A 430 6.89 -35.85 -4.46
N GLN A 431 5.77 -36.36 -5.01
CA GLN A 431 4.64 -36.98 -4.32
C GLN A 431 3.56 -36.03 -3.74
N ARG A 432 2.78 -35.39 -4.61
CA ARG A 432 1.35 -35.22 -4.36
C ARG A 432 0.59 -36.19 -5.27
N PRO A 433 -0.32 -37.03 -4.77
CA PRO A 433 -1.20 -37.83 -5.62
C PRO A 433 -1.99 -36.84 -6.50
N ARG A 434 -1.90 -37.03 -7.82
CA ARG A 434 -2.73 -36.28 -8.79
C ARG A 434 -4.19 -36.52 -8.42
N ARG A 435 -4.92 -35.48 -8.01
CA ARG A 435 -6.38 -35.56 -7.93
C ARG A 435 -6.89 -35.87 -9.32
N THR A 436 -7.27 -37.11 -9.56
CA THR A 436 -7.90 -37.50 -10.79
C THR A 436 -9.24 -36.78 -10.92
N HIS A 437 -9.51 -36.23 -12.11
CA HIS A 437 -10.79 -35.57 -12.40
C HIS A 437 -11.93 -36.54 -12.06
N PRO A 438 -13.07 -36.10 -11.45
CA PRO A 438 -14.18 -36.98 -11.07
C PRO A 438 -14.68 -37.89 -12.17
N ALA A 439 -14.56 -37.47 -13.44
CA ALA A 439 -14.89 -38.26 -14.62
C ALA A 439 -13.70 -39.05 -15.20
N ALA A 440 -12.56 -39.14 -14.50
CA ALA A 440 -11.41 -39.90 -14.97
C ALA A 440 -11.74 -41.41 -14.98
N GLY A 441 -11.43 -42.07 -16.06
CA GLY A 441 -11.73 -43.48 -16.25
C GLY A 441 -13.07 -43.75 -16.94
N CYS A 442 -14.04 -42.83 -16.93
CA CYS A 442 -15.30 -43.02 -17.68
C CYS A 442 -15.09 -42.70 -19.16
N ARG A 443 -15.32 -43.64 -20.03
CA ARG A 443 -15.16 -43.50 -21.50
C ARG A 443 -16.49 -43.33 -22.23
N THR A 444 -17.57 -43.84 -21.65
CA THR A 444 -18.93 -43.78 -22.22
C THR A 444 -19.85 -42.89 -21.42
N PHE A 445 -21.00 -42.55 -22.00
CA PHE A 445 -22.02 -41.76 -21.31
C PHE A 445 -22.69 -42.54 -20.16
N GLU A 446 -22.84 -43.87 -20.39
CA GLU A 446 -23.37 -44.80 -19.38
C GLU A 446 -22.51 -44.88 -18.13
N GLU A 447 -21.19 -45.00 -18.31
CA GLU A 447 -20.23 -44.98 -17.18
C GLU A 447 -20.23 -43.65 -16.39
N LEU A 448 -20.57 -42.54 -17.05
CA LEU A 448 -20.74 -41.27 -16.38
C LEU A 448 -22.06 -41.20 -15.58
N LEU A 449 -23.14 -41.82 -16.10
CA LEU A 449 -24.40 -41.91 -15.40
C LEU A 449 -24.31 -42.81 -14.16
N GLU A 450 -23.66 -43.97 -14.29
CA GLU A 450 -23.40 -44.83 -13.13
C GLU A 450 -22.58 -44.10 -12.07
N ARG A 451 -21.54 -43.37 -12.48
CA ARG A 451 -20.70 -42.56 -11.57
C ARG A 451 -21.49 -41.39 -10.92
N GLU A 452 -22.44 -40.81 -11.65
CA GLU A 452 -23.37 -39.79 -11.10
C GLU A 452 -24.19 -40.37 -9.95
N GLN A 453 -24.72 -41.58 -10.12
CA GLN A 453 -25.50 -42.28 -9.11
C GLN A 453 -24.66 -42.75 -7.91
N GLU A 454 -23.54 -43.43 -8.16
CA GLU A 454 -22.66 -43.97 -7.13
C GLU A 454 -22.08 -42.89 -6.20
N ARG A 455 -21.74 -41.73 -6.76
CA ARG A 455 -21.12 -40.63 -6.03
C ARG A 455 -22.08 -39.55 -5.53
N GLY A 456 -23.39 -39.71 -5.81
CA GLY A 456 -24.43 -38.75 -5.39
C GLY A 456 -24.25 -37.37 -6.03
N TYR A 457 -23.75 -37.29 -7.27
CA TYR A 457 -23.66 -36.02 -7.97
C TYR A 457 -25.06 -35.51 -8.36
N LYS A 458 -25.17 -34.17 -8.55
CA LYS A 458 -26.47 -33.59 -8.92
C LYS A 458 -26.96 -34.17 -10.25
N PRO A 459 -28.27 -34.49 -10.39
CA PRO A 459 -28.85 -34.97 -11.64
C PRO A 459 -28.47 -34.07 -12.83
N GLY A 460 -27.96 -34.68 -13.89
CA GLY A 460 -27.48 -33.96 -15.08
C GLY A 460 -25.97 -33.71 -15.13
N TRP A 461 -25.20 -34.07 -14.10
CA TRP A 461 -23.73 -33.95 -14.11
C TRP A 461 -23.10 -34.76 -15.26
N ALA A 462 -23.52 -36.01 -15.49
CA ALA A 462 -23.06 -36.84 -16.55
C ALA A 462 -23.31 -36.22 -17.93
N ARG A 463 -24.48 -35.67 -18.17
CA ARG A 463 -24.83 -34.95 -19.40
C ARG A 463 -23.93 -33.74 -19.64
N HIS A 464 -23.67 -32.95 -18.59
CA HIS A 464 -22.81 -31.79 -18.67
C HIS A 464 -21.36 -32.17 -19.07
N ILE A 465 -20.80 -33.19 -18.42
CA ILE A 465 -19.44 -33.68 -18.73
C ILE A 465 -19.37 -34.25 -20.13
N TRP A 466 -20.37 -35.03 -20.54
CA TRP A 466 -20.41 -35.59 -21.87
C TRP A 466 -20.48 -34.52 -22.97
N ALA A 467 -21.37 -33.56 -22.83
CA ALA A 467 -21.49 -32.45 -23.77
C ALA A 467 -20.19 -31.59 -23.84
N ALA A 468 -19.46 -31.40 -22.72
CA ALA A 468 -18.18 -30.72 -22.72
C ALA A 468 -17.11 -31.51 -23.53
N ARG A 469 -17.09 -32.84 -23.41
CA ARG A 469 -16.18 -33.70 -24.19
C ARG A 469 -16.45 -33.73 -25.70
N GLN A 470 -17.73 -33.63 -26.08
CA GLN A 470 -18.08 -33.57 -27.51
C GLN A 470 -17.67 -32.23 -28.14
N ARG A 471 -17.76 -31.12 -27.38
CA ARG A 471 -17.28 -29.81 -27.84
C ARG A 471 -15.77 -29.69 -27.95
N SER A 472 -15.00 -30.53 -27.27
CA SER A 472 -13.54 -30.52 -27.34
C SER A 472 -12.99 -31.42 -28.46
N LYS A 473 -13.84 -32.11 -29.27
CA LYS A 473 -13.48 -32.96 -30.38
C LYS A 473 -13.74 -32.32 -31.75
N VAL A 474 -14.27 -31.10 -31.77
CA VAL A 474 -14.40 -30.20 -32.92
C VAL A 474 -13.40 -29.06 -32.77
#